data_a164b63b5211984586f6f6d3c88c98c8
#
_entry.id   a164b63b5211984586f6f6d3c88c98c8
#
_cell.length_a   1.000
_cell.length_b   1.000
_cell.length_c   1.000
_cell.angle_alpha   90.00
_cell.angle_beta   90.00
_cell.angle_gamma   90.00
#
_symmetry.space_group_name_H-M   'P 1'
#
loop_
_entity.id
_entity.type
_entity.pdbx_description
1 polymer ?
#
loop_
_entity_poly.entity_id
_entity_poly.type
_entity_poly.pdbx_seq_one_letter_code
_entity_poly.pdbx_strand_id
1 'polypeptide(L)' 'MQNVSQEKKEIVRNLYVSGIGEEFIAMQLDLEIPLVISILKELDVYRGADTAGE' A
#
# COMPACT_ATOMS: atom_id res chain seq x y z
N MET A 1 2.15 15.87 -9.49
CA MET A 1 2.35 15.37 -8.18
C MET A 1 1.07 14.85 -7.58
N GLN A 2 1.13 13.68 -7.02
CA GLN A 2 -0.07 13.07 -6.51
C GLN A 2 -0.25 13.32 -5.05
N ASN A 3 -1.45 13.68 -4.71
CA ASN A 3 -1.80 13.89 -3.32
C ASN A 3 -2.83 12.88 -2.94
N VAL A 4 -2.46 11.99 -2.07
CA VAL A 4 -3.36 10.94 -1.63
C VAL A 4 -3.96 11.38 -0.31
N SER A 5 -5.27 11.35 -0.23
CA SER A 5 -5.92 11.78 1.00
C SER A 5 -5.60 10.83 2.14
N GLN A 6 -5.79 11.33 3.34
CA GLN A 6 -5.54 10.51 4.51
C GLN A 6 -6.47 9.30 4.52
N GLU A 7 -7.69 9.50 4.09
CA GLU A 7 -8.64 8.41 4.00
C GLU A 7 -8.13 7.31 3.10
N LYS A 8 -7.61 7.70 1.95
CA LYS A 8 -7.13 6.72 0.99
C LYS A 8 -5.93 5.98 1.55
N LYS A 9 -5.07 6.68 2.26
CA LYS A 9 -3.92 6.02 2.86
C LYS A 9 -4.37 4.98 3.87
N GLU A 10 -5.41 5.27 4.62
CA GLU A 10 -5.90 4.32 5.59
C GLU A 10 -6.52 3.10 4.92
N ILE A 11 -7.19 3.33 3.79
CA ILE A 11 -7.73 2.20 3.06
C ILE A 11 -6.61 1.31 2.55
N VAL A 12 -5.56 1.93 2.03
CA VAL A 12 -4.39 1.19 1.56
C VAL A 12 -3.84 0.33 2.69
N ARG A 13 -3.67 0.92 3.85
CA ARG A 13 -3.14 0.19 4.98
C ARG A 13 -4.07 -0.97 5.37
N ASN A 14 -5.35 -0.70 5.45
CA ASN A 14 -6.29 -1.73 5.87
C ASN A 14 -6.30 -2.91 4.92
N LEU A 15 -6.27 -2.62 3.63
CA LEU A 15 -6.24 -3.68 2.65
C LEU A 15 -4.96 -4.49 2.75
N TYR A 16 -3.87 -3.80 2.94
CA TYR A 16 -2.58 -4.47 2.99
C TYR A 16 -2.47 -5.39 4.21
N VAL A 17 -2.87 -4.90 5.37
CA VAL A 17 -2.77 -5.72 6.57
C VAL A 17 -3.77 -6.85 6.56
N SER A 18 -4.77 -6.77 5.71
CA SER A 18 -5.72 -7.84 5.54
C SER A 18 -5.21 -8.93 4.60
N GLY A 19 -4.05 -8.73 4.02
CA GLY A 19 -3.48 -9.74 3.16
C GLY A 19 -3.57 -9.46 1.68
N ILE A 20 -4.01 -8.28 1.31
CA ILE A 20 -4.17 -7.93 -0.10
C ILE A 20 -2.88 -7.28 -0.59
N GLY A 21 -2.41 -7.74 -1.75
CA GLY A 21 -1.13 -7.28 -2.27
C GLY A 21 -1.19 -5.89 -2.84
N GLU A 22 -0.01 -5.28 -2.99
CA GLU A 22 0.10 -3.92 -3.49
C GLU A 22 -0.53 -3.76 -4.86
N GLU A 23 -0.34 -4.75 -5.72
CA GLU A 23 -0.87 -4.65 -7.07
C GLU A 23 -2.38 -4.55 -7.06
N PHE A 24 -2.99 -5.36 -6.22
CA PHE A 24 -4.43 -5.37 -6.15
C PHE A 24 -4.96 -4.08 -5.54
N ILE A 25 -4.26 -3.60 -4.52
CA ILE A 25 -4.64 -2.34 -3.90
C ILE A 25 -4.57 -1.21 -4.91
N ALA A 26 -3.48 -1.18 -5.67
CA ALA A 26 -3.31 -0.14 -6.68
C ALA A 26 -4.44 -0.16 -7.68
N MET A 27 -4.83 -1.34 -8.11
CA MET A 27 -5.91 -1.46 -9.07
C MET A 27 -7.23 -1.00 -8.47
N GLN A 28 -7.50 -1.41 -7.26
CA GLN A 28 -8.75 -1.07 -6.61
C GLN A 28 -8.91 0.43 -6.43
N LEU A 29 -7.84 1.11 -6.09
CA LEU A 29 -7.90 2.52 -5.77
C LEU A 29 -7.43 3.40 -6.91
N ASP A 30 -7.12 2.79 -8.05
CA ASP A 30 -6.67 3.55 -9.21
C ASP A 30 -5.40 4.33 -8.89
N LEU A 31 -4.48 3.67 -8.23
CA LEU A 31 -3.19 4.25 -7.88
C LEU A 31 -2.10 3.48 -8.59
N GLU A 32 -0.92 4.07 -8.62
CA GLU A 32 0.22 3.38 -9.17
C GLU A 32 0.86 2.54 -8.09
N ILE A 33 1.40 1.40 -8.50
CA ILE A 33 2.01 0.49 -7.53
C ILE A 33 3.11 1.15 -6.72
N PRO A 34 4.04 1.91 -7.35
CA PRO A 34 5.07 2.58 -6.54
C PRO A 34 4.48 3.52 -5.50
N LEU A 35 3.37 4.14 -5.83
CA LEU A 35 2.74 5.05 -4.89
C LEU A 35 2.17 4.28 -3.71
N VAL A 36 1.54 3.14 -3.98
CA VAL A 36 1.01 2.31 -2.91
C VAL A 36 2.13 1.89 -1.98
N ILE A 37 3.26 1.50 -2.54
CA ILE A 37 4.40 1.09 -1.73
C ILE A 37 4.90 2.24 -0.89
N SER A 38 4.96 3.44 -1.47
CA SER A 38 5.39 4.61 -0.73
C SER A 38 4.48 4.88 0.45
N ILE A 39 3.19 4.74 0.22
CA ILE A 39 2.22 4.96 1.29
C ILE A 39 2.42 3.95 2.41
N LEU A 40 2.63 2.71 2.04
CA LEU A 40 2.81 1.67 3.04
C LEU A 40 4.09 1.88 3.83
N LYS A 41 5.13 2.36 3.18
CA LYS A 41 6.37 2.67 3.88
C LYS A 41 6.17 3.84 4.82
N GLU A 42 5.43 4.82 4.38
CA GLU A 42 5.15 5.99 5.21
C GLU A 42 4.39 5.59 6.46
N LEU A 43 3.49 4.64 6.32
CA LEU A 43 2.69 4.18 7.45
C LEU A 43 3.39 3.11 8.26
N ASP A 44 4.59 2.73 7.82
CA ASP A 44 5.42 1.78 8.56
C ASP A 44 4.78 0.40 8.65
N VAL A 45 4.07 0.01 7.62
CA VAL A 45 3.47 -1.32 7.57
C VAL A 45 3.96 -2.14 6.40
N TYR A 46 4.79 -1.57 5.55
CA TYR A 46 5.24 -2.26 4.36
C TYR A 46 6.21 -3.36 4.73
N ARG A 47 5.96 -4.55 4.21
CA ARG A 47 6.79 -5.69 4.52
C ARG A 47 7.78 -6.01 3.43
N GLY A 48 7.42 -5.67 2.22
CA GLY A 48 8.31 -5.95 1.14
C GLY A 48 8.28 -7.40 0.74
N ALA A 49 8.94 -7.70 -0.35
CA ALA A 49 8.96 -9.05 -0.86
C ALA A 49 9.82 -9.96 -0.02
N ASP A 50 10.72 -9.40 0.70
CA ASP A 50 11.65 -10.20 1.44
C ASP A 50 11.08 -10.70 2.74
N THR A 51 9.93 -10.28 3.08
CA THR A 51 9.34 -10.75 4.30
C THR A 51 9.27 -12.23 4.31
N ALA A 52 9.04 -12.81 3.17
CA ALA A 52 8.93 -14.23 3.11
C ALA A 52 10.21 -14.89 3.54
N GLY A 53 11.29 -14.20 3.40
CA GLY A 53 12.54 -14.78 3.71
C GLY A 53 12.84 -14.82 5.18
N GLU A 54 12.07 -14.20 5.93
CA GLU A 54 12.43 -14.08 7.29
C GLU A 54 12.19 -15.18 8.13
#